data_a3d12ef55feaa83c7607dbfdb663f90f
#
_entry.id   a3d12ef55feaa83c7607dbfdb663f90f
#
_cell.length_a   1.000
_cell.length_b   1.000
_cell.length_c   1.000
_cell.angle_alpha   90.00
_cell.angle_beta   90.00
_cell.angle_gamma   90.00
#
_symmetry.space_group_name_H-M   'P 1'
#
loop_
_entity.id
_entity.type
_entity.pdbx_description
1 polymer ?
#
loop_
_entity_poly.entity_id
_entity_poly.type
_entity_poly.pdbx_seq_one_letter_code
_entity_poly.pdbx_strand_id
1 'polypeptide(L)'
;RGGTGALSEFKAFCSIYQTLKTIKPDLVHLVTIKPAIYGGIAARLFGVEKVVVSISGLGFVFIDQSAKAKFIRKLAIFFYRLGLSNKKVRVIFQNTTDRELFLENKIIEKSQAILIRGSGVDLHDLIFKSEPDGVPVVMFLARLLKDKGILEFVESSRIVKSGGGVARFV
;
A
#
# COMPACT_ATOMS: atom_id res chain seq x y z
N ARG A 1 11.49 11.32 6.60
CA ARG A 1 10.19 11.84 6.09
C ARG A 1 10.52 12.65 4.85
N GLY A 2 10.24 12.12 3.64
CA GLY A 2 10.45 12.85 2.39
C GLY A 2 9.54 14.07 2.35
N GLY A 3 10.09 15.22 1.94
CA GLY A 3 9.34 16.44 1.77
C GLY A 3 8.15 16.24 0.83
N THR A 4 7.02 16.88 1.14
CA THR A 4 5.76 16.78 0.38
C THR A 4 5.58 17.97 -0.58
N GLY A 5 6.67 18.66 -0.95
CA GLY A 5 6.63 19.78 -1.87
C GLY A 5 6.70 19.33 -3.34
N ALA A 6 6.00 20.01 -4.23
CA ALA A 6 5.99 19.70 -5.67
C ALA A 6 7.40 19.58 -6.27
N LEU A 7 8.35 20.38 -5.78
CA LEU A 7 9.75 20.34 -6.21
C LEU A 7 10.46 19.04 -5.82
N SER A 8 10.18 18.51 -4.61
CA SER A 8 10.77 17.25 -4.15
C SER A 8 10.20 16.05 -4.91
N GLU A 9 8.91 16.09 -5.25
CA GLU A 9 8.26 15.04 -6.06
C GLU A 9 8.80 15.04 -7.50
N PHE A 10 9.00 16.22 -8.08
CA PHE A 10 9.61 16.33 -9.41
C PHE A 10 11.07 15.84 -9.42
N LYS A 11 11.87 16.19 -8.40
CA LYS A 11 13.24 15.68 -8.25
C LYS A 11 13.26 14.16 -8.14
N ALA A 12 12.34 13.58 -7.36
CA ALA A 12 12.21 12.11 -7.23
C ALA A 12 11.89 11.45 -8.59
N PHE A 13 10.97 12.03 -9.36
CA PHE A 13 10.66 11.55 -10.71
C PHE A 13 11.90 11.61 -11.62
N CYS A 14 12.59 12.74 -11.67
CA CYS A 14 13.81 12.90 -12.48
C CYS A 14 14.90 11.91 -12.09
N SER A 15 15.07 11.66 -10.79
CA SER A 15 16.05 10.68 -10.28
C SER A 15 15.70 9.27 -10.75
N ILE A 16 14.43 8.86 -10.66
CA ILE A 16 13.97 7.55 -11.18
C ILE A 16 14.21 7.45 -12.68
N TYR A 17 13.84 8.47 -13.44
CA TYR A 17 14.03 8.49 -14.89
C TYR A 17 15.52 8.37 -15.28
N GLN A 18 16.39 9.10 -14.59
CA GLN A 18 17.84 9.02 -14.82
C GLN A 18 18.41 7.65 -14.45
N THR A 19 17.95 7.05 -13.35
CA THR A 19 18.32 5.69 -12.96
C THR A 19 17.97 4.68 -14.05
N LEU A 20 16.75 4.74 -14.59
CA LEU A 20 16.31 3.88 -15.68
C LEU A 20 17.18 4.06 -16.95
N LYS A 21 17.52 5.32 -17.27
CA LYS A 21 18.38 5.65 -18.41
C LYS A 21 19.80 5.08 -18.26
N THR A 22 20.33 5.07 -17.03
CA THR A 22 21.69 4.56 -16.74
C THR A 22 21.73 3.04 -16.72
N ILE A 23 20.75 2.40 -16.04
CA ILE A 23 20.72 0.94 -15.83
C ILE A 23 20.18 0.21 -17.06
N LYS A 24 19.24 0.83 -17.81
CA LYS A 24 18.54 0.22 -18.96
C LYS A 24 17.98 -1.17 -18.66
N PRO A 25 17.13 -1.30 -17.63
CA PRO A 25 16.64 -2.60 -17.19
C PRO A 25 15.63 -3.20 -18.18
N ASP A 26 15.65 -4.53 -18.34
CA ASP A 26 14.64 -5.27 -19.10
C ASP A 26 13.32 -5.38 -18.34
N LEU A 27 13.37 -5.37 -17.01
CA LEU A 27 12.21 -5.43 -16.12
C LEU A 27 12.39 -4.48 -14.93
N VAL A 28 11.31 -3.78 -14.58
CA VAL A 28 11.24 -2.92 -13.38
C VAL A 28 10.15 -3.42 -12.47
N HIS A 29 10.47 -3.60 -11.18
CA HIS A 29 9.50 -3.88 -10.14
C HIS A 29 9.32 -2.65 -9.25
N LEU A 30 8.11 -2.11 -9.24
CA LEU A 30 7.72 -0.91 -8.51
C LEU A 30 6.87 -1.31 -7.30
N VAL A 31 7.29 -0.94 -6.11
CA VAL A 31 6.61 -1.31 -4.87
C VAL A 31 6.11 -0.05 -4.18
N THR A 32 4.87 -0.05 -3.71
CA THR A 32 4.16 1.05 -3.05
C THR A 32 3.67 2.16 -4.01
N ILE A 33 2.91 3.12 -3.46
CA ILE A 33 2.13 4.12 -4.21
C ILE A 33 3.01 5.05 -5.06
N LYS A 34 4.00 5.72 -4.43
CA LYS A 34 4.83 6.71 -5.13
C LYS A 34 5.70 6.11 -6.22
N PRO A 35 6.44 5.01 -5.99
CA PRO A 35 7.14 4.30 -7.04
C PRO A 35 6.21 3.81 -8.16
N ALA A 36 5.02 3.31 -7.83
CA ALA A 36 4.05 2.87 -8.83
C ALA A 36 3.64 4.00 -9.79
N ILE A 37 3.41 5.21 -9.27
CA ILE A 37 3.04 6.37 -10.08
C ILE A 37 4.26 6.90 -10.85
N TYR A 38 5.31 7.33 -10.14
CA TYR A 38 6.46 8.00 -10.78
C TYR A 38 7.30 7.04 -11.61
N GLY A 39 7.54 5.84 -11.07
CA GLY A 39 8.27 4.79 -11.77
C GLY A 39 7.49 4.26 -12.98
N GLY A 40 6.16 4.13 -12.86
CA GLY A 40 5.31 3.72 -13.97
C GLY A 40 5.35 4.71 -15.13
N ILE A 41 5.25 6.01 -14.84
CA ILE A 41 5.36 7.08 -15.85
C ILE A 41 6.78 7.12 -16.44
N ALA A 42 7.81 7.08 -15.60
CA ALA A 42 9.19 7.10 -16.04
C ALA A 42 9.54 5.87 -16.91
N ALA A 43 9.11 4.68 -16.49
CA ALA A 43 9.33 3.44 -17.24
C ALA A 43 8.63 3.46 -18.61
N ARG A 44 7.42 4.03 -18.66
CA ARG A 44 6.68 4.23 -19.91
C ARG A 44 7.40 5.21 -20.85
N LEU A 45 7.87 6.35 -20.34
CA LEU A 45 8.59 7.36 -21.13
C LEU A 45 9.93 6.85 -21.62
N PHE A 46 10.62 6.05 -20.80
CA PHE A 46 11.90 5.46 -21.19
C PHE A 46 11.72 4.24 -22.12
N GLY A 47 10.53 3.64 -22.17
CA GLY A 47 10.24 2.48 -23.00
C GLY A 47 10.64 1.14 -22.38
N VAL A 48 10.66 1.03 -21.03
CA VAL A 48 10.91 -0.25 -20.36
C VAL A 48 9.89 -1.28 -20.80
N GLU A 49 10.38 -2.44 -21.20
CA GLU A 49 9.54 -3.45 -21.83
C GLU A 49 8.61 -4.15 -20.85
N LYS A 50 9.10 -4.47 -19.65
CA LYS A 50 8.34 -5.22 -18.63
C LYS A 50 8.30 -4.43 -17.33
N VAL A 51 7.08 -4.18 -16.83
CA VAL A 51 6.87 -3.47 -15.58
C VAL A 51 5.94 -4.28 -14.69
N VAL A 52 6.40 -4.59 -13.48
CA VAL A 52 5.61 -5.20 -12.41
C VAL A 52 5.39 -4.15 -11.33
N VAL A 53 4.17 -4.03 -10.85
CA VAL A 53 3.80 -3.08 -9.79
C VAL A 53 3.16 -3.85 -8.65
N SER A 54 3.63 -3.68 -7.42
CA SER A 54 3.03 -4.27 -6.22
C SER A 54 2.32 -3.19 -5.41
N ILE A 55 1.01 -3.32 -5.29
CA ILE A 55 0.14 -2.49 -4.47
C ILE A 55 -0.13 -3.23 -3.15
N SER A 56 0.53 -2.81 -2.09
CA SER A 56 0.39 -3.38 -0.74
C SER A 56 -0.65 -2.66 0.13
N GLY A 57 -1.42 -1.76 -0.46
CA GLY A 57 -2.47 -0.96 0.15
C GLY A 57 -2.51 0.44 -0.47
N LEU A 58 -3.71 1.00 -0.58
CA LEU A 58 -3.94 2.28 -1.27
C LEU A 58 -3.75 3.50 -0.35
N GLY A 59 -3.54 3.24 0.96
CA GLY A 59 -3.33 4.29 1.94
C GLY A 59 -4.58 5.14 2.24
N PHE A 60 -4.40 6.08 3.15
CA PHE A 60 -5.46 6.91 3.73
C PHE A 60 -6.27 7.71 2.69
N VAL A 61 -5.64 8.14 1.60
CA VAL A 61 -6.29 8.95 0.53
C VAL A 61 -7.52 8.26 -0.08
N PHE A 62 -7.55 6.93 -0.10
CA PHE A 62 -8.67 6.15 -0.63
C PHE A 62 -9.76 5.87 0.41
N ILE A 63 -9.47 6.04 1.69
CA ILE A 63 -10.40 5.80 2.81
C ILE A 63 -11.11 7.09 3.22
N ASP A 64 -10.39 8.22 3.28
CA ASP A 64 -10.90 9.53 3.70
C ASP A 64 -11.97 10.07 2.74
N GLN A 65 -13.08 10.57 3.28
CA GLN A 65 -14.23 11.11 2.53
C GLN A 65 -14.21 12.64 2.40
N SER A 66 -13.19 13.32 2.93
CA SER A 66 -13.08 14.79 2.83
C SER A 66 -12.98 15.25 1.36
N ALA A 67 -13.43 16.48 1.08
CA ALA A 67 -13.35 17.05 -0.25
C ALA A 67 -11.91 17.10 -0.78
N LYS A 68 -10.94 17.38 0.12
CA LYS A 68 -9.52 17.39 -0.20
C LYS A 68 -9.03 15.99 -0.59
N ALA A 69 -9.41 14.95 0.16
CA ALA A 69 -9.03 13.56 -0.17
C ALA A 69 -9.66 13.10 -1.48
N LYS A 70 -10.91 13.46 -1.75
CA LYS A 70 -11.58 13.18 -3.04
C LYS A 70 -10.84 13.80 -4.22
N PHE A 71 -10.37 15.04 -4.09
CA PHE A 71 -9.59 15.70 -5.14
C PHE A 71 -8.23 15.01 -5.35
N ILE A 72 -7.49 14.73 -4.27
CA ILE A 72 -6.20 14.03 -4.33
C ILE A 72 -6.37 12.64 -4.94
N ARG A 73 -7.45 11.92 -4.59
CA ARG A 73 -7.79 10.61 -5.16
C ARG A 73 -7.99 10.68 -6.67
N LYS A 74 -8.76 11.67 -7.18
CA LYS A 74 -8.94 11.86 -8.63
C LYS A 74 -7.61 12.09 -9.33
N LEU A 75 -6.74 12.89 -8.74
CA LEU A 75 -5.41 13.17 -9.27
C LEU A 75 -4.52 11.91 -9.25
N ALA A 76 -4.54 11.14 -8.16
CA ALA A 76 -3.81 9.88 -8.06
C ALA A 76 -4.28 8.87 -9.11
N ILE A 77 -5.60 8.72 -9.30
CA ILE A 77 -6.19 7.87 -10.34
C ILE A 77 -5.71 8.28 -11.74
N PHE A 78 -5.68 9.58 -12.02
CA PHE A 78 -5.19 10.09 -13.29
C PHE A 78 -3.71 9.71 -13.53
N PHE A 79 -2.85 9.91 -12.53
CA PHE A 79 -1.44 9.55 -12.66
C PHE A 79 -1.20 8.03 -12.70
N TYR A 80 -1.98 7.25 -11.98
CA TYR A 80 -1.95 5.79 -12.11
C TYR A 80 -2.31 5.35 -13.53
N ARG A 81 -3.39 5.88 -14.11
CA ARG A 81 -3.75 5.58 -15.49
C ARG A 81 -2.62 5.93 -16.46
N LEU A 82 -2.01 7.10 -16.28
CA LEU A 82 -0.90 7.53 -17.14
C LEU A 82 0.29 6.57 -17.07
N GLY A 83 0.65 6.10 -15.87
CA GLY A 83 1.79 5.19 -15.66
C GLY A 83 1.51 3.73 -16.00
N LEU A 84 0.27 3.24 -15.75
CA LEU A 84 -0.04 1.81 -15.78
C LEU A 84 -0.89 1.36 -16.98
N SER A 85 -1.30 2.28 -17.88
CA SER A 85 -2.16 1.96 -19.02
C SER A 85 -1.49 1.09 -20.12
N ASN A 86 -0.20 0.85 -20.04
CA ASN A 86 0.47 -0.06 -20.97
C ASN A 86 0.06 -1.51 -20.65
N LYS A 87 -0.44 -2.25 -21.65
CA LYS A 87 -0.87 -3.66 -21.52
C LYS A 87 0.24 -4.63 -21.09
N LYS A 88 1.51 -4.23 -21.21
CA LYS A 88 2.67 -5.00 -20.72
C LYS A 88 2.91 -4.86 -19.22
N VAL A 89 2.25 -3.90 -18.54
CA VAL A 89 2.31 -3.75 -17.08
C VAL A 89 1.51 -4.86 -16.41
N ARG A 90 2.05 -5.42 -15.33
CA ARG A 90 1.33 -6.34 -14.43
C ARG A 90 1.25 -5.73 -13.04
N VAL A 91 0.06 -5.76 -12.44
CA VAL A 91 -0.19 -5.16 -11.13
C VAL A 91 -0.60 -6.25 -10.15
N ILE A 92 0.20 -6.42 -9.11
CA ILE A 92 -0.02 -7.38 -8.03
C ILE A 92 -0.76 -6.66 -6.90
N PHE A 93 -1.90 -7.21 -6.51
CA PHE A 93 -2.69 -6.78 -5.37
C PHE A 93 -2.64 -7.80 -4.25
N GLN A 94 -2.65 -7.35 -3.00
CA GLN A 94 -2.68 -8.22 -1.83
C GLN A 94 -4.10 -8.53 -1.35
N ASN A 95 -5.09 -7.75 -1.81
CA ASN A 95 -6.51 -7.93 -1.47
C ASN A 95 -7.41 -7.65 -2.68
N THR A 96 -8.64 -8.15 -2.61
CA THR A 96 -9.65 -7.99 -3.67
C THR A 96 -10.17 -6.57 -3.76
N THR A 97 -10.31 -5.87 -2.63
CA THR A 97 -10.85 -4.51 -2.55
C THR A 97 -10.01 -3.52 -3.35
N ASP A 98 -8.68 -3.53 -3.17
CA ASP A 98 -7.77 -2.66 -3.91
C ASP A 98 -7.77 -3.01 -5.41
N ARG A 99 -7.83 -4.31 -5.75
CA ARG A 99 -7.94 -4.77 -7.14
C ARG A 99 -9.20 -4.25 -7.80
N GLU A 100 -10.34 -4.41 -7.16
CA GLU A 100 -11.64 -3.98 -7.69
C GLU A 100 -11.68 -2.46 -7.86
N LEU A 101 -11.17 -1.71 -6.90
CA LEU A 101 -11.06 -0.25 -7.01
C LEU A 101 -10.26 0.17 -8.26
N PHE A 102 -9.17 -0.51 -8.59
CA PHE A 102 -8.39 -0.22 -9.79
C PHE A 102 -9.13 -0.55 -11.07
N LEU A 103 -9.88 -1.66 -11.08
CA LEU A 103 -10.69 -2.07 -12.24
C LEU A 103 -11.89 -1.14 -12.46
N GLU A 104 -12.66 -0.84 -11.42
CA GLU A 104 -13.83 0.05 -11.46
C GLU A 104 -13.44 1.47 -11.92
N ASN A 105 -12.31 1.98 -11.42
CA ASN A 105 -11.78 3.25 -11.84
C ASN A 105 -11.04 3.18 -13.19
N LYS A 106 -11.06 2.06 -13.91
CA LYS A 106 -10.40 1.88 -15.21
C LYS A 106 -8.94 2.33 -15.20
N ILE A 107 -8.22 2.06 -14.10
CA ILE A 107 -6.78 2.35 -14.00
C ILE A 107 -6.00 1.32 -14.81
N ILE A 108 -6.45 0.08 -14.78
CA ILE A 108 -5.88 -1.06 -15.50
C ILE A 108 -6.99 -1.95 -16.06
N GLU A 109 -6.65 -2.82 -16.99
CA GLU A 109 -7.52 -3.88 -17.48
C GLU A 109 -7.43 -5.14 -16.60
N LYS A 110 -8.46 -6.00 -16.64
CA LYS A 110 -8.51 -7.26 -15.87
C LYS A 110 -7.30 -8.19 -16.17
N SER A 111 -6.83 -8.19 -17.40
CA SER A 111 -5.65 -8.96 -17.84
C SER A 111 -4.33 -8.53 -17.19
N GLN A 112 -4.27 -7.31 -16.65
CA GLN A 112 -3.10 -6.77 -15.96
C GLN A 112 -3.11 -7.07 -14.46
N ALA A 113 -4.29 -7.38 -13.87
CA ALA A 113 -4.47 -7.54 -12.44
C ALA A 113 -4.15 -8.96 -11.98
N ILE A 114 -3.23 -9.09 -11.01
CA ILE A 114 -2.85 -10.35 -10.38
C ILE A 114 -3.14 -10.22 -8.88
N LEU A 115 -3.77 -11.24 -8.28
CA LEU A 115 -4.02 -11.29 -6.85
C LEU A 115 -3.03 -12.27 -6.20
N ILE A 116 -2.16 -11.75 -5.34
CA ILE A 116 -1.27 -12.55 -4.48
C ILE A 116 -1.53 -12.09 -3.04
N ARG A 117 -2.20 -12.92 -2.26
CA ARG A 117 -2.65 -12.58 -0.90
C ARG A 117 -1.50 -12.59 0.09
N GLY A 118 -0.98 -11.40 0.38
CA GLY A 118 0.07 -11.20 1.36
C GLY A 118 1.42 -11.79 0.97
N SER A 119 2.41 -11.58 1.83
CA SER A 119 3.76 -12.11 1.66
C SER A 119 3.94 -13.49 2.32
N GLY A 120 2.97 -13.89 3.17
CA GLY A 120 3.10 -15.07 4.01
C GLY A 120 4.08 -14.88 5.16
N VAL A 121 4.30 -15.96 5.88
CA VAL A 121 5.29 -16.07 6.96
C VAL A 121 6.00 -17.43 6.84
N ASP A 122 7.23 -17.50 7.27
CA ASP A 122 7.96 -18.77 7.35
C ASP A 122 7.48 -19.55 8.59
N LEU A 123 6.83 -20.69 8.35
CA LEU A 123 6.31 -21.54 9.41
C LEU A 123 7.42 -22.33 10.15
N HIS A 124 8.65 -22.38 9.62
CA HIS A 124 9.78 -22.94 10.33
C HIS A 124 10.28 -21.97 11.41
N ASP A 125 10.22 -20.65 11.13
CA ASP A 125 10.63 -19.62 12.09
C ASP A 125 9.49 -19.29 13.08
N LEU A 126 8.23 -19.35 12.63
CA LEU A 126 7.04 -19.02 13.40
C LEU A 126 6.26 -20.29 13.76
N ILE A 127 6.83 -21.06 14.69
CA ILE A 127 6.22 -22.28 15.19
C ILE A 127 5.03 -21.92 16.09
N PHE A 128 3.92 -22.66 15.92
CA PHE A 128 2.77 -22.56 16.83
C PHE A 128 3.19 -22.83 18.28
N LYS A 129 2.77 -21.95 19.18
CA LYS A 129 2.90 -22.14 20.64
C LYS A 129 1.52 -21.98 21.27
N SER A 130 1.23 -22.79 22.28
CA SER A 130 0.03 -22.62 23.09
C SER A 130 0.02 -21.26 23.77
N GLU A 131 -1.15 -20.73 24.01
CA GLU A 131 -1.31 -19.52 24.80
C GLU A 131 -0.72 -19.75 26.21
N PRO A 132 0.00 -18.76 26.77
CA PRO A 132 0.49 -18.85 28.14
C PRO A 132 -0.68 -18.82 29.13
N ASP A 133 -0.55 -19.57 30.22
CA ASP A 133 -1.51 -19.55 31.31
C ASP A 133 -1.54 -18.17 32.02
N GLY A 134 -2.67 -17.86 32.65
CA GLY A 134 -2.82 -16.68 33.48
C GLY A 134 -3.68 -15.57 32.85
N VAL A 135 -3.37 -14.30 33.20
CA VAL A 135 -4.15 -13.15 32.70
C VAL A 135 -3.94 -12.97 31.20
N PRO A 136 -5.01 -12.99 30.39
CA PRO A 136 -4.90 -12.79 28.95
C PRO A 136 -4.18 -11.49 28.57
N VAL A 137 -3.31 -11.56 27.58
CA VAL A 137 -2.60 -10.39 27.03
C VAL A 137 -3.18 -10.04 25.69
N VAL A 138 -3.80 -8.86 25.58
CA VAL A 138 -4.32 -8.31 24.34
C VAL A 138 -3.30 -7.30 23.81
N MET A 139 -2.69 -7.60 22.65
CA MET A 139 -1.59 -6.81 22.09
C MET A 139 -2.04 -6.01 20.87
N PHE A 140 -1.64 -4.74 20.80
CA PHE A 140 -1.81 -3.88 19.63
C PHE A 140 -0.48 -3.77 18.86
N LEU A 141 -0.31 -4.63 17.87
CA LEU A 141 0.90 -4.66 17.05
C LEU A 141 0.73 -3.80 15.79
N ALA A 142 0.83 -2.47 15.92
CA ALA A 142 0.75 -1.55 14.80
C ALA A 142 1.44 -0.20 15.12
N ARG A 143 1.62 0.64 14.10
CA ARG A 143 1.99 2.03 14.34
C ARG A 143 0.86 2.74 15.09
N LEU A 144 1.19 3.57 16.07
CA LEU A 144 0.21 4.35 16.85
C LEU A 144 -0.41 5.46 15.99
N LEU A 145 -1.27 5.08 15.07
CA LEU A 145 -1.99 5.95 14.16
C LEU A 145 -3.49 5.71 14.29
N LYS A 146 -4.28 6.76 14.13
CA LYS A 146 -5.75 6.70 14.23
C LYS A 146 -6.35 5.70 13.23
N ASP A 147 -5.84 5.67 12.00
CA ASP A 147 -6.27 4.76 10.94
C ASP A 147 -5.89 3.28 11.18
N LYS A 148 -5.12 3.00 12.24
CA LYS A 148 -4.77 1.64 12.68
C LYS A 148 -5.65 1.14 13.83
N GLY A 149 -6.59 1.94 14.32
CA GLY A 149 -7.52 1.53 15.37
C GLY A 149 -6.99 1.71 16.78
N ILE A 150 -5.99 2.59 17.01
CA ILE A 150 -5.44 2.80 18.36
C ILE A 150 -6.50 3.36 19.33
N LEU A 151 -7.41 4.22 18.86
CA LEU A 151 -8.45 4.79 19.70
C LEU A 151 -9.46 3.72 20.11
N GLU A 152 -9.86 2.89 19.18
CA GLU A 152 -10.76 1.76 19.38
C GLU A 152 -10.13 0.72 20.33
N PHE A 153 -8.83 0.47 20.21
CA PHE A 153 -8.10 -0.41 21.13
C PHE A 153 -8.11 0.12 22.55
N VAL A 154 -7.80 1.40 22.75
CA VAL A 154 -7.83 2.05 24.08
C VAL A 154 -9.24 2.02 24.67
N GLU A 155 -10.26 2.33 23.88
CA GLU A 155 -11.66 2.30 24.35
C GLU A 155 -12.11 0.88 24.70
N SER A 156 -11.78 -0.10 23.90
CA SER A 156 -12.02 -1.51 24.21
C SER A 156 -11.39 -1.92 25.55
N SER A 157 -10.16 -1.46 25.82
CA SER A 157 -9.50 -1.72 27.10
C SER A 157 -10.24 -1.13 28.30
N ARG A 158 -10.82 0.06 28.15
CA ARG A 158 -11.64 0.73 29.18
C ARG A 158 -12.94 -0.03 29.43
N ILE A 159 -13.63 -0.44 28.36
CA ILE A 159 -14.89 -1.20 28.45
C ILE A 159 -14.65 -2.52 29.17
N VAL A 160 -13.63 -3.29 28.80
CA VAL A 160 -13.32 -4.57 29.46
C VAL A 160 -13.02 -4.36 30.95
N LYS A 161 -12.20 -3.36 31.30
CA LYS A 161 -11.86 -3.07 32.70
C LYS A 161 -13.07 -2.60 33.53
N SER A 162 -13.92 -1.74 32.98
CA SER A 162 -15.12 -1.26 33.65
C SER A 162 -16.19 -2.36 33.85
N GLY A 163 -16.21 -3.34 32.92
CA GLY A 163 -17.07 -4.54 33.03
C GLY A 163 -16.53 -5.63 33.96
N GLY A 164 -15.43 -5.37 34.70
CA GLY A 164 -14.81 -6.36 35.61
C GLY A 164 -13.95 -7.42 34.89
N GLY A 165 -13.70 -7.26 33.61
CA GLY A 165 -12.84 -8.17 32.86
C GLY A 165 -11.36 -8.02 33.23
N VAL A 166 -10.66 -9.13 33.38
CA VAL A 166 -9.24 -9.18 33.73
C VAL A 166 -8.42 -9.51 32.48
N ALA A 167 -7.79 -8.47 31.90
CA ALA A 167 -6.87 -8.62 30.78
C ALA A 167 -5.77 -7.55 30.82
N ARG A 168 -4.57 -7.85 30.31
CA ARG A 168 -3.47 -6.92 30.14
C ARG A 168 -3.44 -6.42 28.69
N PHE A 169 -3.68 -5.14 28.48
CA PHE A 169 -3.58 -4.49 27.17
C PHE A 169 -2.18 -3.88 27.01
N VAL A 170 -1.48 -4.18 25.91
CA VAL A 170 -0.11 -3.75 25.63
C VAL A 170 0.05 -3.28 24.19
#